data_5640172221ea89ced77cf1e741d0ca07
#
_entry.id   5640172221ea89ced77cf1e741d0ca07
#
_cell.length_a   1.000
_cell.length_b   1.000
_cell.length_c   1.000
_cell.angle_alpha   90.00
_cell.angle_beta   90.00
_cell.angle_gamma   90.00
#
_symmetry.space_group_name_H-M   'P 1'
#
loop_
_entity.id
_entity.type
_entity.pdbx_description
1 polymer ?
#
loop_
_entity_poly.entity_id
_entity_poly.type
_entity_poly.pdbx_seq_one_letter_code
_entity_poly.pdbx_strand_id
1 'polypeptide(L)'
;VAMTARELGADDRKLAEALALSHLVCGYIKAYTGRLTPTCGCAVAAGAGAAAGIVRLHGGTPRQAELAAITLVGTLLGMICDGAKESCGLKVSNAASEAWSAAMLALENRGIRNTQGIISPDIHELGITLREFNEKIFSAADSVMIGLMTRQNRSAESRA
;
A
#
# COMPACT_ATOMS: atom_id res chain seq x y z
N VAL A 1 -9.77 -6.07 -5.29
CA VAL A 1 -9.96 -7.53 -5.13
C VAL A 1 -11.38 -7.93 -5.51
N ALA A 2 -12.44 -7.40 -4.85
CA ALA A 2 -13.82 -7.81 -5.13
C ALA A 2 -14.27 -7.56 -6.58
N MET A 3 -13.94 -6.40 -7.15
CA MET A 3 -14.26 -6.11 -8.56
C MET A 3 -13.54 -7.07 -9.52
N THR A 4 -12.27 -7.35 -9.26
CA THR A 4 -11.50 -8.34 -10.03
C THR A 4 -12.12 -9.73 -9.94
N ALA A 5 -12.54 -10.16 -8.75
CA ALA A 5 -13.22 -11.45 -8.57
C ALA A 5 -14.50 -11.53 -9.39
N ARG A 6 -15.29 -10.46 -9.42
CA ARG A 6 -16.49 -10.36 -10.22
C ARG A 6 -16.20 -10.47 -11.72
N GLU A 7 -15.21 -9.75 -12.22
CA GLU A 7 -14.82 -9.80 -13.64
C GLU A 7 -14.30 -11.18 -14.07
N LEU A 8 -13.65 -11.89 -13.14
CA LEU A 8 -13.15 -13.26 -13.37
C LEU A 8 -14.22 -14.33 -13.17
N GLY A 9 -15.44 -13.98 -12.74
CA GLY A 9 -16.46 -14.98 -12.40
C GLY A 9 -16.04 -15.89 -11.25
N ALA A 10 -15.22 -15.40 -10.31
CA ALA A 10 -14.76 -16.18 -9.17
C ALA A 10 -15.92 -16.47 -8.21
N ASP A 11 -15.94 -17.69 -7.68
CA ASP A 11 -16.89 -18.07 -6.64
C ASP A 11 -16.58 -17.41 -5.28
N ASP A 12 -17.54 -17.52 -4.35
CA ASP A 12 -17.43 -16.91 -3.02
C ASP A 12 -16.24 -17.43 -2.23
N ARG A 13 -15.87 -18.71 -2.39
CA ARG A 13 -14.71 -19.30 -1.72
C ARG A 13 -13.42 -18.67 -2.21
N LYS A 14 -13.26 -18.55 -3.52
CA LYS A 14 -12.08 -17.95 -4.14
C LYS A 14 -11.95 -16.47 -3.78
N LEU A 15 -13.09 -15.75 -3.76
CA LEU A 15 -13.14 -14.38 -3.28
C LEU A 15 -12.72 -14.27 -1.80
N ALA A 16 -13.26 -15.13 -0.92
CA ALA A 16 -12.94 -15.14 0.50
C ALA A 16 -11.44 -15.40 0.75
N GLU A 17 -10.86 -16.39 0.04
CA GLU A 17 -9.43 -16.69 0.11
C GLU A 17 -8.55 -15.48 -0.32
N ALA A 18 -8.93 -14.81 -1.39
CA ALA A 18 -8.22 -13.63 -1.88
C ALA A 18 -8.34 -12.44 -0.94
N LEU A 19 -9.51 -12.22 -0.34
CA LEU A 19 -9.72 -11.17 0.67
C LEU A 19 -8.95 -11.49 1.96
N ALA A 20 -8.94 -12.74 2.41
CA ALA A 20 -8.16 -13.15 3.58
C ALA A 20 -6.66 -12.88 3.37
N LEU A 21 -6.11 -13.28 2.22
CA LEU A 21 -4.70 -12.98 1.89
C LEU A 21 -4.45 -11.46 1.82
N SER A 22 -5.35 -10.70 1.19
CA SER A 22 -5.26 -9.24 1.11
C SER A 22 -5.19 -8.61 2.50
N HIS A 23 -6.03 -9.03 3.43
CA HIS A 23 -6.04 -8.52 4.80
C HIS A 23 -4.81 -8.95 5.60
N LEU A 24 -4.34 -10.18 5.42
CA LEU A 24 -3.13 -10.68 6.08
C LEU A 24 -1.89 -9.88 5.64
N VAL A 25 -1.72 -9.65 4.34
CA VAL A 25 -0.60 -8.85 3.82
C VAL A 25 -0.69 -7.39 4.29
N CYS A 26 -1.88 -6.79 4.24
CA CYS A 26 -2.10 -5.45 4.78
C CYS A 26 -1.74 -5.39 6.27
N GLY A 27 -2.21 -6.36 7.07
CA GLY A 27 -1.91 -6.47 8.50
C GLY A 27 -0.42 -6.66 8.77
N TYR A 28 0.24 -7.48 7.95
CA TYR A 28 1.69 -7.68 8.02
C TYR A 28 2.46 -6.37 7.82
N ILE A 29 2.16 -5.61 6.78
CA ILE A 29 2.77 -4.28 6.54
C ILE A 29 2.46 -3.34 7.71
N LYS A 30 1.23 -3.34 8.21
CA LYS A 30 0.81 -2.49 9.36
C LYS A 30 1.51 -2.86 10.67
N ALA A 31 1.96 -4.09 10.84
CA ALA A 31 2.75 -4.50 12.02
C ALA A 31 4.12 -3.79 12.07
N TYR A 32 4.66 -3.40 10.93
CA TYR A 32 5.92 -2.65 10.85
C TYR A 32 5.71 -1.12 10.82
N THR A 33 4.67 -0.65 10.14
CA THR A 33 4.44 0.79 9.98
C THR A 33 3.60 1.42 11.09
N GLY A 34 2.86 0.61 11.87
CA GLY A 34 1.93 1.10 12.88
C GLY A 34 0.53 1.39 12.35
N ARG A 35 -0.41 1.71 13.25
CA ARG A 35 -1.82 1.98 12.90
C ARG A 35 -2.00 3.29 12.18
N LEU A 36 -1.44 4.36 12.75
CA LEU A 36 -1.39 5.69 12.18
C LEU A 36 0.08 6.02 11.91
N THR A 37 0.36 6.43 10.71
CA THR A 37 1.72 6.64 10.22
C THR A 37 1.71 7.67 9.10
N PRO A 38 2.74 8.48 8.96
CA PRO A 38 2.89 9.37 7.81
C PRO A 38 2.89 8.67 6.46
N THR A 39 3.29 7.40 6.40
CA THR A 39 3.08 6.57 5.20
C THR A 39 1.58 6.29 5.04
N CYS A 40 1.04 6.57 3.87
CA CYS A 40 -0.39 6.39 3.61
C CYS A 40 -0.82 4.92 3.71
N GLY A 41 -1.46 4.53 4.84
CA GLY A 41 -1.90 3.16 5.06
C GLY A 41 -2.94 2.68 4.04
N CYS A 42 -3.82 3.57 3.57
CA CYS A 42 -4.83 3.23 2.57
C CYS A 42 -4.22 2.94 1.19
N ALA A 43 -3.13 3.61 0.84
CA ALA A 43 -2.48 3.39 -0.44
C ALA A 43 -1.41 2.29 -0.34
N VAL A 44 -0.48 2.39 0.61
CA VAL A 44 0.69 1.50 0.67
C VAL A 44 0.32 0.14 1.27
N ALA A 45 -0.21 0.10 2.50
CA ALA A 45 -0.48 -1.18 3.16
C ALA A 45 -1.69 -1.91 2.56
N ALA A 46 -2.82 -1.21 2.36
CA ALA A 46 -4.00 -1.82 1.77
C ALA A 46 -3.80 -2.12 0.28
N GLY A 47 -3.06 -1.28 -0.45
CA GLY A 47 -2.68 -1.54 -1.83
C GLY A 47 -1.81 -2.79 -1.98
N ALA A 48 -0.80 -2.97 -1.11
CA ALA A 48 0.03 -4.18 -1.10
C ALA A 48 -0.81 -5.45 -0.85
N GLY A 49 -1.76 -5.36 0.09
CA GLY A 49 -2.74 -6.42 0.31
C GLY A 49 -3.61 -6.68 -0.92
N ALA A 50 -4.10 -5.61 -1.56
CA ALA A 50 -4.91 -5.75 -2.77
C ALA A 50 -4.13 -6.41 -3.92
N ALA A 51 -2.88 -6.03 -4.13
CA ALA A 51 -2.02 -6.64 -5.15
C ALA A 51 -1.85 -8.15 -4.91
N ALA A 52 -1.56 -8.57 -3.68
CA ALA A 52 -1.46 -9.98 -3.30
C ALA A 52 -2.79 -10.73 -3.52
N GLY A 53 -3.91 -10.12 -3.13
CA GLY A 53 -5.24 -10.70 -3.32
C GLY A 53 -5.61 -10.87 -4.80
N ILE A 54 -5.22 -9.92 -5.66
CA ILE A 54 -5.42 -10.02 -7.11
C ILE A 54 -4.62 -11.19 -7.69
N VAL A 55 -3.34 -11.33 -7.28
CA VAL A 55 -2.52 -12.49 -7.68
C VAL A 55 -3.20 -13.80 -7.30
N ARG A 56 -3.75 -13.89 -6.07
CA ARG A 56 -4.49 -15.08 -5.62
C ARG A 56 -5.69 -15.39 -6.50
N LEU A 57 -6.47 -14.38 -6.90
CA LEU A 57 -7.62 -14.55 -7.81
C LEU A 57 -7.22 -15.12 -9.17
N HIS A 58 -6.07 -14.74 -9.68
CA HIS A 58 -5.52 -15.26 -10.94
C HIS A 58 -4.83 -16.62 -10.79
N GLY A 59 -4.85 -17.24 -9.60
CA GLY A 59 -4.23 -18.54 -9.36
C GLY A 59 -2.70 -18.48 -9.20
N GLY A 60 -2.15 -17.29 -8.95
CA GLY A 60 -0.72 -17.11 -8.74
C GLY A 60 -0.21 -17.76 -7.45
N THR A 61 1.10 -17.93 -7.39
CA THR A 61 1.82 -18.54 -6.27
C THR A 61 2.01 -17.57 -5.10
N PRO A 62 2.30 -18.07 -3.87
CA PRO A 62 2.65 -17.21 -2.74
C PRO A 62 3.83 -16.27 -3.05
N ARG A 63 4.83 -16.75 -3.77
CA ARG A 63 5.99 -15.93 -4.17
C ARG A 63 5.60 -14.80 -5.13
N GLN A 64 4.67 -15.04 -6.03
CA GLN A 64 4.13 -13.98 -6.90
C GLN A 64 3.29 -12.97 -6.10
N ALA A 65 2.52 -13.43 -5.11
CA ALA A 65 1.77 -12.54 -4.23
C ALA A 65 2.70 -11.63 -3.40
N GLU A 66 3.79 -12.18 -2.88
CA GLU A 66 4.85 -11.44 -2.20
C GLU A 66 5.49 -10.41 -3.15
N LEU A 67 5.87 -10.83 -4.35
CA LEU A 67 6.46 -9.95 -5.37
C LEU A 67 5.54 -8.78 -5.74
N ALA A 68 4.24 -9.03 -5.87
CA ALA A 68 3.25 -7.99 -6.13
C ALA A 68 3.18 -6.98 -4.98
N ALA A 69 3.13 -7.45 -3.73
CA ALA A 69 3.11 -6.60 -2.55
C ALA A 69 4.38 -5.73 -2.45
N ILE A 70 5.55 -6.32 -2.65
CA ILE A 70 6.85 -5.61 -2.64
C ILE A 70 6.89 -4.57 -3.77
N THR A 71 6.46 -4.92 -4.97
CA THR A 71 6.46 -4.01 -6.12
C THR A 71 5.57 -2.81 -5.84
N LEU A 72 4.37 -3.01 -5.32
CA LEU A 72 3.48 -1.91 -4.94
C LEU A 72 4.10 -1.02 -3.86
N VAL A 73 4.66 -1.60 -2.81
CA VAL A 73 5.33 -0.80 -1.76
C VAL A 73 6.45 0.03 -2.36
N GLY A 74 7.27 -0.55 -3.23
CA GLY A 74 8.38 0.14 -3.87
C GLY A 74 7.96 1.33 -4.73
N THR A 75 6.76 1.27 -5.34
CA THR A 75 6.23 2.38 -6.15
C THR A 75 5.53 3.45 -5.32
N LEU A 76 4.87 3.09 -4.21
CA LEU A 76 4.00 4.00 -3.45
C LEU A 76 4.53 4.39 -2.05
N LEU A 77 5.69 3.92 -1.62
CA LEU A 77 6.24 4.19 -0.28
C LEU A 77 6.28 5.68 0.08
N GLY A 78 6.60 6.54 -0.90
CA GLY A 78 6.67 7.99 -0.71
C GLY A 78 5.31 8.69 -0.58
N MET A 79 4.19 7.97 -0.68
CA MET A 79 2.87 8.57 -0.53
C MET A 79 2.57 8.84 0.94
N ILE A 80 2.60 10.12 1.33
CA ILE A 80 2.37 10.55 2.70
C ILE A 80 0.88 10.63 3.04
N CYS A 81 0.56 10.46 4.34
CA CYS A 81 -0.75 10.67 4.92
C CYS A 81 -0.75 11.95 5.76
N ASP A 82 -1.51 12.94 5.33
CA ASP A 82 -1.69 14.24 5.97
C ASP A 82 -3.12 14.41 6.54
N GLY A 83 -3.72 13.31 6.99
CA GLY A 83 -5.07 13.25 7.56
C GLY A 83 -6.14 12.81 6.57
N ALA A 84 -7.31 12.43 7.09
CA ALA A 84 -8.45 11.99 6.30
C ALA A 84 -9.14 13.18 5.62
N LYS A 85 -9.36 13.07 4.30
CA LYS A 85 -9.98 14.11 3.48
C LYS A 85 -10.52 13.53 2.18
N GLU A 86 -11.34 14.30 1.45
CA GLU A 86 -11.96 13.86 0.20
C GLU A 86 -10.94 13.37 -0.83
N SER A 87 -9.80 14.05 -0.94
CA SER A 87 -8.73 13.65 -1.86
C SER A 87 -8.08 12.30 -1.55
N CYS A 88 -8.37 11.69 -0.37
CA CYS A 88 -7.96 10.30 -0.10
C CYS A 88 -8.55 9.30 -1.10
N GLY A 89 -9.73 9.61 -1.68
CA GLY A 89 -10.31 8.82 -2.76
C GLY A 89 -9.38 8.71 -3.97
N LEU A 90 -8.68 9.78 -4.32
CA LEU A 90 -7.70 9.79 -5.41
C LEU A 90 -6.47 8.93 -5.07
N LYS A 91 -6.00 8.96 -3.82
CA LYS A 91 -4.89 8.11 -3.36
C LYS A 91 -5.28 6.63 -3.42
N VAL A 92 -6.51 6.28 -3.03
CA VAL A 92 -7.04 4.91 -3.12
C VAL A 92 -7.20 4.47 -4.57
N SER A 93 -7.68 5.36 -5.46
CA SER A 93 -7.76 5.07 -6.89
C SER A 93 -6.40 4.76 -7.50
N ASN A 94 -5.38 5.58 -7.20
CA ASN A 94 -4.01 5.32 -7.65
C ASN A 94 -3.47 3.99 -7.11
N ALA A 95 -3.70 3.72 -5.83
CA ALA A 95 -3.27 2.46 -5.22
C ALA A 95 -3.99 1.24 -5.81
N ALA A 96 -5.27 1.36 -6.17
CA ALA A 96 -6.01 0.28 -6.83
C ALA A 96 -5.46 -0.01 -8.24
N SER A 97 -5.13 1.04 -9.01
CA SER A 97 -4.51 0.91 -10.33
C SER A 97 -3.12 0.27 -10.23
N GLU A 98 -2.31 0.74 -9.26
CA GLU A 98 -0.97 0.18 -9.04
C GLU A 98 -1.05 -1.27 -8.52
N ALA A 99 -2.01 -1.61 -7.67
CA ALA A 99 -2.22 -2.98 -7.21
C ALA A 99 -2.51 -3.94 -8.36
N TRP A 100 -3.28 -3.49 -9.36
CA TRP A 100 -3.51 -4.25 -10.57
C TRP A 100 -2.21 -4.42 -11.37
N SER A 101 -1.49 -3.33 -11.64
CA SER A 101 -0.23 -3.34 -12.39
C SER A 101 0.81 -4.24 -11.75
N ALA A 102 1.01 -4.10 -10.42
CA ALA A 102 1.95 -4.91 -9.66
C ALA A 102 1.57 -6.40 -9.67
N ALA A 103 0.28 -6.72 -9.59
CA ALA A 103 -0.20 -8.10 -9.68
C ALA A 103 0.07 -8.70 -11.07
N MET A 104 -0.24 -7.97 -12.15
CA MET A 104 0.00 -8.46 -13.52
C MET A 104 1.51 -8.68 -13.78
N LEU A 105 2.36 -7.76 -13.36
CA LEU A 105 3.82 -7.94 -13.44
C LEU A 105 4.28 -9.18 -12.66
N ALA A 106 3.79 -9.35 -11.44
CA ALA A 106 4.19 -10.47 -10.60
C ALA A 106 3.75 -11.84 -11.15
N LEU A 107 2.58 -11.92 -11.77
CA LEU A 107 2.10 -13.13 -12.45
C LEU A 107 3.04 -13.56 -13.61
N GLU A 108 3.69 -12.60 -14.25
CA GLU A 108 4.73 -12.83 -15.25
C GLU A 108 6.14 -12.99 -14.63
N ASN A 109 6.24 -13.11 -13.30
CA ASN A 109 7.50 -13.12 -12.55
C ASN A 109 8.38 -11.87 -12.83
N ARG A 110 7.74 -10.72 -13.05
CA ARG A 110 8.35 -9.40 -13.24
C ARG A 110 8.00 -8.51 -12.05
N GLY A 111 8.74 -7.42 -11.90
CA GLY A 111 8.59 -6.49 -10.77
C GLY A 111 9.91 -6.32 -10.03
N ILE A 112 9.88 -5.97 -8.74
CA ILE A 112 11.08 -5.75 -7.92
C ILE A 112 11.61 -7.10 -7.42
N ARG A 113 12.44 -7.74 -8.25
CA ARG A 113 13.02 -9.07 -7.99
C ARG A 113 14.41 -9.05 -7.33
N ASN A 114 15.07 -7.92 -7.38
CA ASN A 114 16.37 -7.68 -6.78
C ASN A 114 16.30 -6.42 -5.94
N THR A 115 17.24 -6.21 -5.03
CA THR A 115 17.33 -4.98 -4.25
C THR A 115 17.40 -3.77 -5.17
N GLN A 116 16.49 -2.81 -4.97
CA GLN A 116 16.41 -1.56 -5.73
C GLN A 116 16.34 -0.38 -4.74
N GLY A 117 17.44 0.32 -4.59
CA GLY A 117 17.56 1.36 -3.58
C GLY A 117 17.34 0.80 -2.18
N ILE A 118 16.31 1.28 -1.48
CA ILE A 118 15.93 0.82 -0.14
C ILE A 118 14.95 -0.36 -0.15
N ILE A 119 14.48 -0.80 -1.31
CA ILE A 119 13.49 -1.87 -1.43
C ILE A 119 14.19 -3.21 -1.57
N SER A 120 13.97 -4.09 -0.61
CA SER A 120 14.40 -5.49 -0.63
C SER A 120 13.37 -6.37 -1.36
N PRO A 121 13.81 -7.40 -2.10
CA PRO A 121 12.92 -8.40 -2.69
C PRO A 121 12.44 -9.45 -1.66
N ASP A 122 12.77 -9.29 -0.40
CA ASP A 122 12.31 -10.07 0.74
C ASP A 122 11.34 -9.24 1.57
N ILE A 123 10.14 -9.75 1.82
CA ILE A 123 9.07 -8.98 2.49
C ILE A 123 9.38 -8.72 3.97
N HIS A 124 10.19 -9.56 4.61
CA HIS A 124 10.61 -9.35 5.99
C HIS A 124 11.61 -8.19 6.10
N GLU A 125 12.63 -8.20 5.25
CA GLU A 125 13.61 -7.11 5.16
C GLU A 125 12.95 -5.80 4.75
N LEU A 126 11.97 -5.85 3.83
CA LEU A 126 11.15 -4.70 3.47
C LEU A 126 10.39 -4.19 4.70
N GLY A 127 9.82 -5.07 5.52
CA GLY A 127 9.15 -4.70 6.76
C GLY A 127 10.08 -3.93 7.71
N ILE A 128 11.30 -4.41 7.92
CA ILE A 128 12.31 -3.72 8.74
C ILE A 128 12.60 -2.33 8.16
N THR A 129 12.81 -2.23 6.85
CA THR A 129 13.02 -0.95 6.15
C THR A 129 11.85 0.01 6.36
N LEU A 130 10.61 -0.47 6.24
CA LEU A 130 9.41 0.34 6.47
C LEU A 130 9.32 0.87 7.90
N ARG A 131 9.69 0.05 8.90
CA ARG A 131 9.74 0.48 10.29
C ARG A 131 10.75 1.60 10.47
N GLU A 132 11.98 1.41 10.01
CA GLU A 132 13.02 2.43 10.12
C GLU A 132 12.65 3.72 9.39
N PHE A 133 12.03 3.61 8.23
CA PHE A 133 11.59 4.75 7.45
C PHE A 133 10.53 5.57 8.20
N ASN A 134 9.56 4.89 8.82
CA ASN A 134 8.53 5.55 9.61
C ASN A 134 9.09 6.17 10.90
N GLU A 135 9.97 5.46 11.62
CA GLU A 135 10.51 5.93 12.89
C GLU A 135 11.52 7.07 12.73
N LYS A 136 12.39 7.01 11.71
CA LYS A 136 13.53 7.92 11.58
C LYS A 136 13.29 9.06 10.59
N ILE A 137 12.51 8.85 9.56
CA ILE A 137 12.29 9.82 8.48
C ILE A 137 10.91 10.45 8.61
N PHE A 138 9.86 9.64 8.63
CA PHE A 138 8.51 10.18 8.62
C PHE A 138 8.02 10.70 9.97
N SER A 139 8.61 10.31 11.10
CA SER A 139 8.25 10.89 12.40
C SER A 139 8.47 12.40 12.46
N ALA A 140 9.50 12.90 11.79
CA ALA A 140 9.75 14.34 11.67
C ALA A 140 8.73 15.05 10.75
N ALA A 141 8.13 14.32 9.80
CA ALA A 141 7.18 14.89 8.85
C ALA A 141 5.86 15.29 9.51
N ASP A 142 5.41 14.59 10.55
CA ASP A 142 4.14 14.89 11.23
C ASP A 142 4.10 16.31 11.81
N SER A 143 5.15 16.74 12.49
CA SER A 143 5.22 18.09 13.06
C SER A 143 5.22 19.16 11.97
N VAL A 144 5.91 18.93 10.87
CA VAL A 144 5.94 19.84 9.72
C VAL A 144 4.55 19.90 9.05
N MET A 145 3.92 18.75 8.82
CA MET A 145 2.57 18.69 8.20
C MET A 145 1.52 19.41 9.07
N ILE A 146 1.52 19.18 10.38
CA ILE A 146 0.61 19.87 11.33
C ILE A 146 0.83 21.38 11.27
N GLY A 147 2.08 21.83 11.28
CA GLY A 147 2.43 23.26 11.16
C GLY A 147 1.93 23.88 9.85
N LEU A 148 2.07 23.16 8.72
CA LEU A 148 1.57 23.60 7.41
C LEU A 148 0.03 23.70 7.40
N MET A 149 -0.66 22.69 7.88
CA MET A 149 -2.13 22.62 7.94
C MET A 149 -2.69 23.75 8.82
N THR A 150 -2.10 23.99 9.99
CA THR A 150 -2.51 25.06 10.90
C THR A 150 -2.37 26.44 10.24
N ARG A 151 -1.29 26.67 9.50
CA ARG A 151 -1.05 27.91 8.75
C ARG A 151 -2.08 28.12 7.65
N GLN A 152 -2.40 27.07 6.89
CA GLN A 152 -3.38 27.12 5.80
C GLN A 152 -4.79 27.41 6.33
N ASN A 153 -5.20 26.79 7.44
CA ASN A 153 -6.51 27.04 8.05
C ASN A 153 -6.65 28.48 8.53
N ARG A 154 -5.66 29.06 9.21
CA ARG A 154 -5.68 30.49 9.61
C ARG A 154 -5.80 31.42 8.40
N SER A 155 -5.10 31.09 7.30
CA SER A 155 -5.17 31.90 6.08
C SER A 155 -6.53 31.80 5.38
N ALA A 156 -7.25 30.69 5.49
CA ALA A 156 -8.60 30.52 4.98
C ALA A 156 -9.62 31.33 5.80
N GLU A 157 -9.53 31.26 7.13
CA GLU A 157 -10.38 32.03 8.05
C GLU A 157 -10.23 33.55 7.89
N SER A 158 -9.03 34.04 7.56
CA SER A 158 -8.79 35.47 7.32
C SER A 158 -9.31 35.99 5.96
N ARG A 159 -9.76 35.12 5.07
CA ARG A 159 -10.30 35.44 3.74
C ARG A 159 -11.82 35.26 3.65
N ALA A 160 -12.45 34.65 4.66
CA ALA A 160 -13.89 34.47 4.77
C ALA A 160 -14.55 35.65 5.50
#